data_99a58a05883145884342bf2ad64e36d9
#
_entry.id   99a58a05883145884342bf2ad64e36d9
#
_cell.length_a   1.000
_cell.length_b   1.000
_cell.length_c   1.000
_cell.angle_alpha   90.00
_cell.angle_beta   90.00
_cell.angle_gamma   90.00
#
_symmetry.space_group_name_H-M   'P 1'
#
loop_
_entity.id
_entity.type
_entity.pdbx_description
1 polymer ?
#
loop_
_entity_poly.entity_id
_entity_poly.type
_entity_poly.pdbx_seq_one_letter_code
_entity_poly.pdbx_strand_id
1 'polypeptide(L)'
;MADLPELRLDDFYRDHNEAGLPVVRDMVDWDDVASWNLPLAVEALKELATAGHTVAPHYDISQSRADGTHIVEVGDAAAVVAEGIFALDLLEPCLRSGLNVLPIWLDRPRWFNFARRLVRDLQQHRKSPPVLVRRGLALCRAEPALRSRAIVMGFQPMSMRRARAAVASLTG
;
A
#
# COMPACT_ATOMS: atom_id res chain seq x y z
N MET A 1 -13.98 15.87 9.89
CA MET A 1 -13.44 14.52 10.10
C MET A 1 -11.95 14.70 9.98
N ALA A 2 -11.19 14.53 11.05
CA ALA A 2 -9.74 14.62 10.96
C ALA A 2 -9.24 13.61 9.92
N ASP A 3 -8.42 14.05 8.97
CA ASP A 3 -7.77 13.14 8.05
C ASP A 3 -6.77 12.33 8.89
N LEU A 4 -6.90 11.00 8.88
CA LEU A 4 -5.93 10.15 9.55
C LEU A 4 -4.57 10.28 8.85
N PRO A 5 -3.48 10.25 9.61
CA PRO A 5 -2.16 10.16 9.01
C PRO A 5 -2.03 8.88 8.19
N GLU A 6 -1.32 8.98 7.06
CA GLU A 6 -1.17 7.93 6.08
C GLU A 6 0.29 7.50 5.99
N LEU A 7 0.55 6.19 6.12
CA LEU A 7 1.81 5.58 5.79
C LEU A 7 1.67 4.90 4.43
N ARG A 8 2.32 5.46 3.42
CA ARG A 8 2.30 4.92 2.06
C ARG A 8 3.25 3.74 1.96
N LEU A 9 2.72 2.54 1.77
CA LEU A 9 3.53 1.33 1.65
C LEU A 9 4.37 1.31 0.36
N ASP A 10 3.95 2.06 -0.64
CA ASP A 10 4.70 2.23 -1.88
C ASP A 10 6.04 2.97 -1.66
N ASP A 11 6.22 3.66 -0.54
CA ASP A 11 7.49 4.31 -0.20
C ASP A 11 8.57 3.34 0.29
N PHE A 12 8.23 2.07 0.53
CA PHE A 12 9.15 1.05 1.03
C PHE A 12 9.66 0.09 -0.06
N TYR A 13 9.54 0.43 -1.34
CA TYR A 13 10.18 -0.34 -2.40
C TYR A 13 11.70 -0.31 -2.26
N ARG A 14 12.34 -1.39 -2.67
CA ARG A 14 13.80 -1.50 -2.77
C ARG A 14 14.28 -0.76 -4.01
N ASP A 15 15.49 -0.22 -3.94
CA ASP A 15 16.09 0.51 -5.08
C ASP A 15 16.36 -0.45 -6.25
N HIS A 16 16.15 0.02 -7.47
CA HIS A 16 16.30 -0.77 -8.69
C HIS A 16 17.70 -1.39 -8.88
N ASN A 17 18.72 -0.82 -8.25
CA ASN A 17 20.12 -1.29 -8.31
C ASN A 17 20.49 -2.24 -7.18
N GLU A 18 19.57 -2.57 -6.28
CA GLU A 18 19.84 -3.53 -5.22
C GLU A 18 19.96 -4.96 -5.75
N ALA A 19 20.89 -5.72 -5.18
CA ALA A 19 21.05 -7.13 -5.53
C ALA A 19 19.88 -7.99 -5.03
N GLY A 20 19.52 -9.03 -5.80
CA GLY A 20 18.50 -10.00 -5.40
C GLY A 20 17.06 -9.52 -5.57
N LEU A 21 16.83 -8.50 -6.40
CA LEU A 21 15.49 -8.17 -6.82
C LEU A 21 14.88 -9.27 -7.70
N PRO A 22 13.57 -9.55 -7.59
CA PRO A 22 12.92 -10.52 -8.45
C PRO A 22 12.88 -10.02 -9.90
N VAL A 23 13.20 -10.89 -10.85
CA VAL A 23 13.26 -10.53 -12.28
C VAL A 23 12.37 -11.47 -13.09
N VAL A 24 11.51 -10.89 -13.93
CA VAL A 24 10.67 -11.61 -14.89
C VAL A 24 10.87 -11.00 -16.27
N ARG A 25 11.29 -11.81 -17.24
CA ARG A 25 11.57 -11.37 -18.63
C ARG A 25 12.53 -10.17 -18.69
N ASP A 26 13.65 -10.29 -18.00
CA ASP A 26 14.73 -9.29 -17.91
C ASP A 26 14.32 -7.92 -17.33
N MET A 27 13.20 -7.87 -16.63
CA MET A 27 12.74 -6.69 -15.91
C MET A 27 12.43 -7.02 -14.45
N VAL A 28 12.67 -6.07 -13.55
CA VAL A 28 12.29 -6.21 -12.15
C VAL A 28 10.78 -6.40 -12.03
N ASP A 29 10.38 -7.43 -11.29
CA ASP A 29 8.97 -7.67 -10.95
C ASP A 29 8.62 -6.87 -9.68
N TRP A 30 8.09 -5.67 -9.90
CA TRP A 30 7.65 -4.78 -8.81
C TRP A 30 6.34 -5.21 -8.15
N ASP A 31 5.68 -6.24 -8.66
CA ASP A 31 4.47 -6.81 -8.05
C ASP A 31 4.82 -8.00 -7.11
N ASP A 32 6.09 -8.43 -7.07
CA ASP A 32 6.59 -9.43 -6.13
C ASP A 32 7.01 -8.78 -4.80
N VAL A 33 6.62 -9.41 -3.68
CA VAL A 33 6.94 -8.90 -2.33
C VAL A 33 8.45 -8.82 -2.05
N ALA A 34 9.28 -9.57 -2.75
CA ALA A 34 10.74 -9.49 -2.64
C ALA A 34 11.32 -8.18 -3.20
N SER A 35 10.55 -7.42 -3.99
CA SER A 35 10.91 -6.06 -4.43
C SER A 35 10.65 -5.00 -3.36
N TRP A 36 10.09 -5.37 -2.22
CA TRP A 36 9.62 -4.47 -1.18
C TRP A 36 10.29 -4.76 0.17
N ASN A 37 10.54 -3.72 0.96
CA ASN A 37 11.23 -3.82 2.24
C ASN A 37 10.23 -4.03 3.38
N LEU A 38 9.69 -5.26 3.48
CA LEU A 38 8.74 -5.65 4.52
C LEU A 38 9.26 -5.36 5.95
N PRO A 39 10.52 -5.69 6.32
CA PRO A 39 11.01 -5.40 7.66
C PRO A 39 10.98 -3.91 8.01
N LEU A 40 11.36 -3.05 7.08
CA LEU A 40 11.37 -1.60 7.28
C LEU A 40 9.95 -1.05 7.46
N ALA A 41 8.99 -1.53 6.67
CA ALA A 41 7.59 -1.11 6.79
C ALA A 41 6.97 -1.55 8.14
N VAL A 42 7.28 -2.75 8.62
CA VAL A 42 6.84 -3.22 9.95
C VAL A 42 7.45 -2.37 11.05
N GLU A 43 8.74 -2.04 10.96
CA GLU A 43 9.40 -1.20 11.96
C GLU A 43 8.81 0.20 12.00
N ALA A 44 8.56 0.82 10.84
CA ALA A 44 7.89 2.11 10.75
C ALA A 44 6.51 2.12 11.45
N LEU A 45 5.72 1.06 11.28
CA LEU A 45 4.43 0.93 11.96
C LEU A 45 4.57 0.73 13.46
N LYS A 46 5.62 0.03 13.93
CA LYS A 46 5.92 -0.11 15.36
C LYS A 46 6.33 1.23 15.97
N GLU A 47 7.17 2.00 15.28
CA GLU A 47 7.55 3.35 15.71
C GLU A 47 6.32 4.27 15.81
N LEU A 48 5.44 4.26 14.80
CA LEU A 48 4.19 5.01 14.86
C LEU A 48 3.31 4.60 16.06
N ALA A 49 3.23 3.31 16.37
CA ALA A 49 2.42 2.82 17.47
C ALA A 49 3.04 3.12 18.86
N THR A 50 4.36 3.20 18.98
CA THR A 50 5.06 3.33 20.27
C THR A 50 5.59 4.73 20.52
N ALA A 51 6.14 5.38 19.51
CA ALA A 51 6.74 6.72 19.59
C ALA A 51 5.84 7.82 19.03
N GLY A 52 4.76 7.46 18.32
CA GLY A 52 3.86 8.42 17.69
C GLY A 52 4.40 9.06 16.40
N HIS A 53 5.58 8.69 15.96
CA HIS A 53 6.18 9.16 14.71
C HIS A 53 7.16 8.15 14.14
N THR A 54 7.44 8.26 12.85
CA THR A 54 8.49 7.50 12.14
C THR A 54 9.10 8.34 11.03
N VAL A 55 10.31 7.97 10.60
CA VAL A 55 10.96 8.52 9.41
C VAL A 55 10.80 7.51 8.27
N ALA A 56 9.86 7.75 7.38
CA ALA A 56 9.60 6.90 6.23
C ALA A 56 10.45 7.34 5.03
N PRO A 57 10.89 6.41 4.16
CA PRO A 57 11.51 6.78 2.89
C PRO A 57 10.51 7.52 2.01
N HIS A 58 11.02 8.35 1.12
CA HIS A 58 10.29 8.90 -0.01
C HIS A 58 10.77 8.20 -1.27
N TYR A 59 9.90 7.44 -1.92
CA TYR A 59 10.28 6.63 -3.08
C TYR A 59 9.79 7.25 -4.40
N ASP A 60 10.73 7.57 -5.27
CA ASP A 60 10.43 8.02 -6.63
C ASP A 60 10.20 6.82 -7.55
N ILE A 61 8.93 6.52 -7.81
CA ILE A 61 8.53 5.41 -8.69
C ILE A 61 9.05 5.64 -10.12
N SER A 62 9.24 6.88 -10.58
CA SER A 62 9.70 7.17 -11.93
C SER A 62 11.17 6.78 -12.13
N GLN A 63 11.96 6.92 -11.08
CA GLN A 63 13.37 6.56 -11.03
C GLN A 63 13.62 5.19 -10.39
N SER A 64 12.58 4.58 -9.80
CA SER A 64 12.65 3.30 -9.08
C SER A 64 13.74 3.31 -8.01
N ARG A 65 13.78 4.36 -7.19
CA ARG A 65 14.72 4.52 -6.09
C ARG A 65 14.18 5.41 -4.98
N ALA A 66 14.73 5.28 -3.79
CA ALA A 66 14.49 6.22 -2.72
C ALA A 66 15.11 7.59 -3.05
N ASP A 67 14.37 8.67 -2.78
CA ASP A 67 14.75 10.06 -2.99
C ASP A 67 14.50 10.86 -1.71
N GLY A 68 15.24 10.52 -0.66
CA GLY A 68 15.11 11.15 0.66
C GLY A 68 14.17 10.44 1.62
N THR A 69 13.73 11.19 2.63
CA THR A 69 12.83 10.71 3.69
C THR A 69 11.84 11.79 4.07
N HIS A 70 10.74 11.39 4.72
CA HIS A 70 9.77 12.29 5.32
C HIS A 70 9.32 11.77 6.69
N ILE A 71 8.82 12.66 7.53
CA ILE A 71 8.30 12.29 8.83
C ILE A 71 6.80 12.03 8.69
N VAL A 72 6.35 10.92 9.27
CA VAL A 72 4.93 10.61 9.48
C VAL A 72 4.67 10.71 10.97
N GLU A 73 3.70 11.52 11.37
CA GLU A 73 3.32 11.72 12.77
C GLU A 73 1.87 11.29 13.00
N VAL A 74 1.62 10.62 14.12
CA VAL A 74 0.28 10.23 14.53
C VAL A 74 -0.50 11.43 15.06
N GLY A 75 0.17 12.35 15.77
CA GLY A 75 -0.47 13.46 16.44
C GLY A 75 -1.55 12.98 17.42
N ASP A 76 -2.71 13.64 17.38
CA ASP A 76 -3.88 13.27 18.20
C ASP A 76 -4.77 12.19 17.52
N ALA A 77 -4.31 11.58 16.43
CA ALA A 77 -5.11 10.60 15.70
C ALA A 77 -5.14 9.26 16.44
N ALA A 78 -6.31 8.62 16.50
CA ALA A 78 -6.48 7.30 17.12
C ALA A 78 -5.93 6.14 16.28
N ALA A 79 -5.59 6.38 15.03
CA ALA A 79 -5.10 5.36 14.11
C ALA A 79 -4.29 5.97 12.96
N VAL A 80 -3.47 5.15 12.32
CA VAL A 80 -2.75 5.46 11.08
C VAL A 80 -3.29 4.55 9.97
N VAL A 81 -3.43 5.08 8.76
CA VAL A 81 -3.78 4.29 7.58
C VAL A 81 -2.51 3.84 6.88
N ALA A 82 -2.26 2.54 6.84
CA ALA A 82 -1.23 1.96 5.97
C ALA A 82 -1.88 1.47 4.67
N GLU A 83 -1.49 2.03 3.51
CA GLU A 83 -2.08 1.68 2.23
C GLU A 83 -1.03 1.33 1.18
N GLY A 84 -1.32 0.32 0.36
CA GLY A 84 -0.47 -0.13 -0.73
C GLY A 84 -0.80 -1.56 -1.17
N ILE A 85 -0.15 -2.00 -2.24
CA ILE A 85 -0.42 -3.35 -2.81
C ILE A 85 0.05 -4.48 -1.89
N PHE A 86 1.07 -4.24 -1.04
CA PHE A 86 1.62 -5.21 -0.10
C PHE A 86 0.96 -5.20 1.28
N ALA A 87 -0.16 -4.48 1.45
CA ALA A 87 -0.90 -4.48 2.71
C ALA A 87 -1.33 -5.90 3.15
N LEU A 88 -1.57 -6.81 2.20
CA LEU A 88 -1.87 -8.22 2.47
C LEU A 88 -0.70 -8.94 3.14
N ASP A 89 0.51 -8.73 2.62
CA ASP A 89 1.73 -9.40 3.10
C ASP A 89 2.23 -8.79 4.42
N LEU A 90 1.80 -7.55 4.73
CA LEU A 90 2.12 -6.83 5.95
C LEU A 90 1.31 -7.30 7.18
N LEU A 91 0.08 -7.79 6.99
CA LEU A 91 -0.86 -8.06 8.07
C LEU A 91 -0.30 -9.00 9.14
N GLU A 92 0.17 -10.17 8.74
CA GLU A 92 0.66 -11.18 9.69
C GLU A 92 1.92 -10.73 10.44
N PRO A 93 2.94 -10.13 9.79
CA PRO A 93 4.07 -9.53 10.49
C PRO A 93 3.68 -8.48 11.54
N CYS A 94 2.70 -7.62 11.23
CA CYS A 94 2.20 -6.62 12.17
C CYS A 94 1.52 -7.28 13.39
N LEU A 95 0.65 -8.27 13.16
CA LEU A 95 -0.01 -8.99 14.25
C LEU A 95 1.01 -9.73 15.13
N ARG A 96 2.02 -10.37 14.55
CA ARG A 96 3.12 -11.01 15.32
C ARG A 96 3.93 -10.01 16.14
N SER A 97 4.01 -8.77 15.69
CA SER A 97 4.66 -7.69 16.41
C SER A 97 3.77 -7.06 17.49
N GLY A 98 2.57 -7.58 17.72
CA GLY A 98 1.64 -7.08 18.75
C GLY A 98 0.88 -5.81 18.36
N LEU A 99 0.93 -5.40 17.10
CA LEU A 99 0.18 -4.23 16.63
C LEU A 99 -1.31 -4.55 16.53
N ASN A 100 -2.14 -3.58 16.97
CA ASN A 100 -3.58 -3.66 16.78
C ASN A 100 -3.93 -3.20 15.36
N VAL A 101 -4.38 -4.14 14.53
CA VAL A 101 -4.62 -3.90 13.09
C VAL A 101 -6.09 -4.13 12.75
N LEU A 102 -6.69 -3.19 12.03
CA LEU A 102 -8.00 -3.34 11.40
C LEU A 102 -7.81 -3.58 9.90
N PRO A 103 -7.81 -4.86 9.43
CA PRO A 103 -7.57 -5.17 8.03
C PRO A 103 -8.82 -4.91 7.20
N ILE A 104 -8.78 -3.92 6.32
CA ILE A 104 -9.91 -3.51 5.48
C ILE A 104 -9.56 -3.75 4.00
N TRP A 105 -10.42 -4.49 3.31
CA TRP A 105 -10.46 -4.53 1.86
C TRP A 105 -11.51 -3.56 1.34
N LEU A 106 -11.10 -2.51 0.63
CA LEU A 106 -12.04 -1.55 0.06
C LEU A 106 -12.71 -2.13 -1.19
N ASP A 107 -13.98 -2.52 -1.04
CA ASP A 107 -14.82 -2.93 -2.16
C ASP A 107 -15.24 -1.69 -2.99
N ARG A 108 -14.59 -1.53 -4.11
CA ARG A 108 -14.93 -0.50 -5.12
C ARG A 108 -15.24 -1.18 -6.46
N PRO A 109 -16.12 -0.60 -7.30
CA PRO A 109 -16.32 -1.10 -8.66
C PRO A 109 -14.98 -1.14 -9.41
N ARG A 110 -14.63 -2.29 -9.99
CA ARG A 110 -13.35 -2.53 -10.69
C ARG A 110 -13.04 -1.46 -11.73
N TRP A 111 -14.06 -1.04 -12.49
CA TRP A 111 -13.93 0.00 -13.50
C TRP A 111 -13.56 1.36 -12.93
N PHE A 112 -14.03 1.66 -11.73
CA PHE A 112 -13.67 2.89 -11.04
C PHE A 112 -12.18 2.89 -10.63
N ASN A 113 -11.69 1.79 -10.10
CA ASN A 113 -10.28 1.61 -9.76
C ASN A 113 -9.40 1.71 -11.02
N PHE A 114 -9.81 1.03 -12.11
CA PHE A 114 -9.14 1.10 -13.40
C PHE A 114 -9.08 2.53 -13.95
N ALA A 115 -10.22 3.20 -14.05
CA ALA A 115 -10.30 4.56 -14.59
C ALA A 115 -9.45 5.55 -13.79
N ARG A 116 -9.51 5.50 -12.47
CA ARG A 116 -8.74 6.39 -11.58
C ARG A 116 -7.23 6.15 -11.73
N ARG A 117 -6.78 4.90 -11.77
CA ARG A 117 -5.37 4.56 -12.01
C ARG A 117 -4.92 5.03 -13.39
N LEU A 118 -5.71 4.76 -14.42
CA LEU A 118 -5.38 5.16 -15.79
C LEU A 118 -5.24 6.68 -15.91
N VAL A 119 -6.16 7.45 -15.33
CA VAL A 119 -6.09 8.93 -15.33
C VAL A 119 -4.84 9.41 -14.60
N ARG A 120 -4.54 8.86 -13.42
CA ARG A 120 -3.34 9.21 -12.66
C ARG A 120 -2.06 8.91 -13.43
N ASP A 121 -1.97 7.71 -14.00
CA ASP A 121 -0.76 7.23 -14.70
C ASP A 121 -0.54 7.99 -16.02
N LEU A 122 -1.63 8.42 -16.68
CA LEU A 122 -1.57 9.30 -17.86
C LEU A 122 -1.09 10.71 -17.48
N GLN A 123 -1.60 11.28 -16.38
CA GLN A 123 -1.19 12.60 -15.90
C GLN A 123 0.29 12.63 -15.47
N GLN A 124 0.79 11.53 -14.94
CA GLN A 124 2.17 11.41 -14.45
C GLN A 124 3.16 10.94 -15.54
N HIS A 125 2.73 10.80 -16.80
CA HIS A 125 3.56 10.41 -17.97
C HIS A 125 4.43 9.17 -17.74
N ARG A 126 3.98 8.25 -16.87
CA ARG A 126 4.79 7.12 -16.39
C ARG A 126 5.13 6.09 -17.47
N LYS A 127 4.25 5.85 -18.44
CA LYS A 127 4.44 4.88 -19.56
C LYS A 127 3.52 5.19 -20.72
N SER A 128 3.77 4.56 -21.88
CA SER A 128 2.90 4.73 -23.06
C SER A 128 1.46 4.23 -22.79
N PRO A 129 0.44 4.91 -23.33
CA PRO A 129 -0.98 4.58 -23.10
C PRO A 129 -1.36 3.11 -23.32
N PRO A 130 -0.91 2.42 -24.39
CA PRO A 130 -1.26 1.00 -24.60
C PRO A 130 -0.73 0.08 -23.51
N VAL A 131 0.45 0.37 -22.96
CA VAL A 131 1.04 -0.41 -21.85
C VAL A 131 0.22 -0.21 -20.58
N LEU A 132 -0.22 1.02 -20.28
CA LEU A 132 -1.05 1.34 -19.14
C LEU A 132 -2.41 0.64 -19.19
N VAL A 133 -3.06 0.64 -20.36
CA VAL A 133 -4.34 -0.05 -20.58
C VAL A 133 -4.18 -1.55 -20.40
N ARG A 134 -3.14 -2.17 -20.99
CA ARG A 134 -2.88 -3.61 -20.86
C ARG A 134 -2.64 -4.00 -19.38
N ARG A 135 -1.82 -3.23 -18.65
CA ARG A 135 -1.54 -3.46 -17.22
C ARG A 135 -2.80 -3.30 -16.39
N GLY A 136 -3.60 -2.24 -16.63
CA GLY A 136 -4.85 -2.00 -15.92
C GLY A 136 -5.87 -3.13 -16.13
N LEU A 137 -6.00 -3.67 -17.35
CA LEU A 137 -6.86 -4.82 -17.64
C LEU A 137 -6.37 -6.09 -16.94
N ALA A 138 -5.05 -6.32 -16.88
CA ALA A 138 -4.48 -7.46 -16.14
C ALA A 138 -4.80 -7.37 -14.64
N LEU A 139 -4.65 -6.19 -14.04
CA LEU A 139 -5.01 -5.94 -12.63
C LEU A 139 -6.50 -6.13 -12.37
N CYS A 140 -7.38 -5.66 -13.26
CA CYS A 140 -8.83 -5.90 -13.16
C CYS A 140 -9.19 -7.39 -13.20
N ARG A 141 -8.44 -8.20 -13.94
CA ARG A 141 -8.65 -9.66 -14.00
C ARG A 141 -8.13 -10.36 -12.74
N ALA A 142 -7.03 -9.86 -12.16
CA ALA A 142 -6.44 -10.42 -10.93
C ALA A 142 -7.21 -10.03 -9.66
N GLU A 143 -7.97 -8.93 -9.68
CA GLU A 143 -8.67 -8.39 -8.50
C GLU A 143 -9.57 -9.40 -7.76
N PRO A 144 -10.38 -10.29 -8.42
CA PRO A 144 -11.17 -11.28 -7.70
C PRO A 144 -10.33 -12.27 -6.91
N ALA A 145 -9.22 -12.72 -7.47
CA ALA A 145 -8.30 -13.64 -6.78
C ALA A 145 -7.63 -12.95 -5.59
N LEU A 146 -7.19 -11.71 -5.76
CA LEU A 146 -6.64 -10.89 -4.68
C LEU A 146 -7.66 -10.64 -3.58
N ARG A 147 -8.91 -10.33 -3.94
CA ARG A 147 -10.01 -10.16 -2.97
C ARG A 147 -10.26 -11.43 -2.18
N SER A 148 -10.31 -12.58 -2.85
CA SER A 148 -10.51 -13.88 -2.19
C SER A 148 -9.34 -14.17 -1.24
N ARG A 149 -8.10 -13.95 -1.66
CA ARG A 149 -6.90 -14.06 -0.81
C ARG A 149 -7.01 -13.14 0.41
N ALA A 150 -7.38 -11.88 0.21
CA ALA A 150 -7.55 -10.91 1.29
C ALA A 150 -8.56 -11.39 2.35
N ILE A 151 -9.72 -11.89 1.92
CA ILE A 151 -10.75 -12.41 2.83
C ILE A 151 -10.22 -13.62 3.63
N VAL A 152 -9.52 -14.54 2.97
CA VAL A 152 -8.91 -15.71 3.65
C VAL A 152 -7.88 -15.28 4.68
N MET A 153 -7.15 -14.20 4.42
CA MET A 153 -6.16 -13.61 5.34
C MET A 153 -6.79 -12.76 6.46
N GLY A 154 -8.12 -12.60 6.49
CA GLY A 154 -8.84 -11.89 7.54
C GLY A 154 -9.20 -10.43 7.20
N PHE A 155 -8.96 -9.98 5.98
CA PHE A 155 -9.42 -8.65 5.55
C PHE A 155 -10.93 -8.62 5.43
N GLN A 156 -11.54 -7.55 5.95
CA GLN A 156 -12.98 -7.34 5.95
C GLN A 156 -13.38 -6.52 4.71
N PRO A 157 -14.18 -7.06 3.79
CA PRO A 157 -14.67 -6.30 2.65
C PRO A 157 -15.60 -5.18 3.11
N MET A 158 -15.25 -3.94 2.81
CA MET A 158 -16.03 -2.77 3.19
C MET A 158 -16.20 -1.80 2.03
N SER A 159 -17.40 -1.21 1.93
CA SER A 159 -17.56 0.01 1.13
C SER A 159 -16.82 1.17 1.79
N MET A 160 -16.47 2.21 1.02
CA MET A 160 -15.82 3.41 1.56
C MET A 160 -16.61 4.04 2.72
N ARG A 161 -17.94 4.03 2.66
CA ARG A 161 -18.79 4.55 3.73
C ARG A 161 -18.63 3.73 5.03
N ARG A 162 -18.62 2.39 4.91
CA ARG A 162 -18.44 1.50 6.06
C ARG A 162 -17.03 1.61 6.65
N ALA A 163 -16.00 1.65 5.81
CA ALA A 163 -14.63 1.83 6.25
C ALA A 163 -14.46 3.14 7.03
N ARG A 164 -15.02 4.25 6.53
CA ARG A 164 -15.02 5.54 7.25
C ARG A 164 -15.74 5.46 8.58
N ALA A 165 -16.87 4.77 8.66
CA ALA A 165 -17.60 4.59 9.91
C ALA A 165 -16.81 3.74 10.92
N ALA A 166 -16.18 2.64 10.46
CA ALA A 166 -15.33 1.80 11.30
C ALA A 166 -14.13 2.57 11.87
N VAL A 167 -13.48 3.38 11.04
CA VAL A 167 -12.38 4.26 11.49
C VAL A 167 -12.88 5.31 12.48
N ALA A 168 -14.03 5.93 12.22
CA ALA A 168 -14.60 6.93 13.14
C ALA A 168 -14.96 6.34 14.53
N SER A 169 -15.30 5.06 14.59
CA SER A 169 -15.55 4.38 15.86
C SER A 169 -14.29 4.10 16.69
N LEU A 170 -13.09 4.27 16.13
CA LEU A 170 -11.83 4.18 16.88
C LEU A 170 -11.50 5.49 17.61
N THR A 171 -12.14 6.60 17.24
CA THR A 171 -11.89 7.95 17.76
C THR A 171 -12.93 8.43 18.78
N GLY A 172 -13.94 7.63 19.07
CA GLY A 172 -15.00 7.89 20.04
C GLY A 172 -14.91 6.97 21.23
#